data_2401ba9785a887f0317557cd8b430ed8
#
_entry.id   2401ba9785a887f0317557cd8b430ed8
#
_cell.length_a   1.000
_cell.length_b   1.000
_cell.length_c   1.000
_cell.angle_alpha   90.00
_cell.angle_beta   90.00
_cell.angle_gamma   90.00
#
_symmetry.space_group_name_H-M   'P 1'
#
loop_
_entity.id
_entity.type
_entity.pdbx_description
1 polymer ?
#
loop_
_entity_poly.entity_id
_entity_poly.type
_entity_poly.pdbx_seq_one_letter_code
_entity_poly.pdbx_strand_id
1 'polypeptide(L)'
;MKTISTQDKNVLCNILGAFAVKGGSLVISVVLLPLYLRFFQNQEILGIWYTILSVLNWVILFDLGLGQGLRNQLPKALLKNDKKLAKEYISTTYVLMTAVAAVVSVVGVILIKRVELYSVFNVDASVIEYHYLQSATIIVFLGIMLQIVLKIATSILYAMQKS
;
A
#
# COMPACT_ATOMS: atom_id res chain seq x y z
N MET A 1 30.67 33.05 -7.46
CA MET A 1 30.27 31.65 -7.51
C MET A 1 29.92 31.21 -6.09
N LYS A 2 28.62 30.97 -5.76
CA LYS A 2 28.26 30.46 -4.45
C LYS A 2 28.72 29.00 -4.36
N THR A 3 29.62 28.72 -3.45
CA THR A 3 30.04 27.35 -3.09
C THR A 3 28.81 26.58 -2.61
N ILE A 4 28.44 25.54 -3.34
CA ILE A 4 27.33 24.66 -2.97
C ILE A 4 27.70 24.02 -1.64
N SER A 5 26.91 24.30 -0.61
CA SER A 5 27.09 23.73 0.75
C SER A 5 27.00 22.20 0.71
N THR A 6 27.65 21.53 1.65
CA THR A 6 27.54 20.05 1.80
C THR A 6 26.08 19.61 2.01
N GLN A 7 25.26 20.45 2.63
CA GLN A 7 23.82 20.24 2.76
C GLN A 7 23.11 20.28 1.39
N ASP A 8 23.46 21.22 0.51
CA ASP A 8 22.85 21.33 -0.82
C ASP A 8 23.18 20.11 -1.70
N LYS A 9 24.40 19.56 -1.58
CA LYS A 9 24.80 18.33 -2.28
C LYS A 9 23.99 17.12 -1.81
N ASN A 10 23.76 16.98 -0.51
CA ASN A 10 22.96 15.90 0.05
C ASN A 10 21.49 16.00 -0.39
N VAL A 11 20.93 17.20 -0.41
CA VAL A 11 19.57 17.45 -0.91
C VAL A 11 19.46 17.11 -2.40
N LEU A 12 20.41 17.54 -3.22
CA LEU A 12 20.45 17.21 -4.65
C LEU A 12 20.57 15.70 -4.88
N CYS A 13 21.42 15.00 -4.13
CA CYS A 13 21.58 13.56 -4.23
C CYS A 13 20.28 12.82 -3.87
N ASN A 14 19.59 13.26 -2.82
CA ASN A 14 18.29 12.69 -2.40
C ASN A 14 17.20 12.95 -3.45
N ILE A 15 17.18 14.13 -4.05
CA ILE A 15 16.23 14.47 -5.12
C ILE A 15 16.49 13.59 -6.35
N LEU A 16 17.75 13.50 -6.81
CA LEU A 16 18.12 12.65 -7.94
C LEU A 16 17.81 11.18 -7.69
N GLY A 17 18.09 10.69 -6.47
CA GLY A 17 17.73 9.34 -6.05
C GLY A 17 16.21 9.10 -6.10
N ALA A 18 15.41 10.04 -5.63
CA ALA A 18 13.96 9.96 -5.70
C ALA A 18 13.44 9.95 -7.16
N PHE A 19 14.03 10.79 -8.04
CA PHE A 19 13.69 10.77 -9.46
C PHE A 19 14.12 9.47 -10.15
N ALA A 20 15.29 8.92 -9.82
CA ALA A 20 15.75 7.65 -10.38
C ALA A 20 14.81 6.49 -9.97
N VAL A 21 14.40 6.43 -8.70
CA VAL A 21 13.44 5.42 -8.20
C VAL A 21 12.08 5.59 -8.88
N LYS A 22 11.57 6.82 -9.01
CA LYS A 22 10.30 7.10 -9.70
C LYS A 22 10.38 6.78 -11.19
N GLY A 23 11.46 7.18 -11.86
CA GLY A 23 11.70 6.86 -13.26
C GLY A 23 11.77 5.35 -13.49
N GLY A 24 12.52 4.63 -12.66
CA GLY A 24 12.58 3.17 -12.70
C GLY A 24 11.21 2.52 -12.49
N SER A 25 10.41 3.02 -11.55
CA SER A 25 9.03 2.56 -11.33
C SER A 25 8.15 2.76 -12.57
N LEU A 26 8.26 3.89 -13.26
CA LEU A 26 7.51 4.15 -14.49
C LEU A 26 7.92 3.19 -15.61
N VAL A 27 9.22 2.95 -15.80
CA VAL A 27 9.72 1.99 -16.79
C VAL A 27 9.18 0.59 -16.51
N ILE A 28 9.24 0.15 -15.24
CA ILE A 28 8.69 -1.15 -14.81
C ILE A 28 7.19 -1.22 -15.12
N SER A 29 6.42 -0.16 -14.82
CA SER A 29 4.98 -0.13 -15.08
C SER A 29 4.65 -0.26 -16.58
N VAL A 30 5.44 0.37 -17.44
CA VAL A 30 5.28 0.26 -18.90
C VAL A 30 5.60 -1.14 -19.40
N VAL A 31 6.65 -1.77 -18.86
CA VAL A 31 7.05 -3.14 -19.23
C VAL A 31 6.07 -4.18 -18.69
N LEU A 32 5.46 -3.93 -17.54
CA LEU A 32 4.48 -4.86 -16.95
C LEU A 32 3.21 -5.01 -17.80
N LEU A 33 2.77 -3.96 -18.50
CA LEU A 33 1.56 -4.01 -19.30
C LEU A 33 1.60 -5.10 -20.40
N PRO A 34 2.60 -5.16 -21.29
CA PRO A 34 2.68 -6.23 -22.27
C PRO A 34 2.90 -7.62 -21.63
N LEU A 35 3.56 -7.69 -20.46
CA LEU A 35 3.70 -8.95 -19.71
C LEU A 35 2.34 -9.47 -19.24
N TYR A 36 1.48 -8.60 -18.71
CA TYR A 36 0.12 -8.97 -18.32
C TYR A 36 -0.71 -9.42 -19.52
N LEU A 37 -0.64 -8.71 -20.66
CA LEU A 37 -1.33 -9.09 -21.88
C LEU A 37 -0.91 -10.48 -22.39
N ARG A 38 0.37 -10.82 -22.27
CA ARG A 38 0.88 -12.16 -22.65
C ARG A 38 0.51 -13.23 -21.64
N PHE A 39 0.48 -12.91 -20.35
CA PHE A 39 0.18 -13.86 -19.27
C PHE A 39 -1.31 -14.27 -19.29
N PHE A 40 -2.18 -13.28 -19.32
CA PHE A 40 -3.63 -13.56 -19.25
C PHE A 40 -4.22 -14.11 -20.54
N GLN A 41 -3.59 -13.88 -21.71
CA GLN A 41 -4.04 -14.34 -23.05
C GLN A 41 -5.50 -14.00 -23.40
N ASN A 42 -6.30 -13.52 -22.46
CA ASN A 42 -7.67 -13.10 -22.57
C ASN A 42 -7.83 -11.69 -21.98
N GLN A 43 -8.31 -10.77 -22.81
CA GLN A 43 -8.49 -9.36 -22.42
C GLN A 43 -9.58 -9.17 -21.37
N GLU A 44 -10.60 -10.03 -21.36
CA GLU A 44 -11.68 -9.97 -20.37
C GLU A 44 -11.17 -10.35 -18.98
N ILE A 45 -10.36 -11.42 -18.87
CA ILE A 45 -9.73 -11.81 -17.60
C ILE A 45 -8.77 -10.72 -17.11
N LEU A 46 -8.03 -10.08 -17.99
CA LEU A 46 -7.19 -8.95 -17.64
C LEU A 46 -8.02 -7.76 -17.15
N GLY A 47 -9.16 -7.50 -17.77
CA GLY A 47 -10.12 -6.48 -17.33
C GLY A 47 -10.64 -6.75 -15.92
N ILE A 48 -11.02 -7.99 -15.62
CA ILE A 48 -11.44 -8.45 -14.29
C ILE A 48 -10.32 -8.19 -13.26
N TRP A 49 -9.10 -8.57 -13.58
CA TRP A 49 -7.94 -8.35 -12.71
C TRP A 49 -7.75 -6.87 -12.35
N TYR A 50 -7.78 -5.97 -13.35
CA TYR A 50 -7.68 -4.54 -13.10
C TYR A 50 -8.87 -3.98 -12.32
N THR A 51 -10.07 -4.51 -12.53
CA THR A 51 -11.26 -4.11 -11.77
C THR A 51 -11.13 -4.50 -10.30
N ILE A 52 -10.70 -5.74 -10.00
CA ILE A 52 -10.42 -6.19 -8.64
C ILE A 52 -9.39 -5.28 -7.98
N LEU A 53 -8.27 -5.02 -8.65
CA LEU A 53 -7.23 -4.13 -8.12
C LEU A 53 -7.74 -2.71 -7.88
N SER A 54 -8.55 -2.15 -8.78
CA SER A 54 -9.09 -0.80 -8.66
C SER A 54 -10.03 -0.67 -7.46
N VAL A 55 -10.98 -1.59 -7.33
CA VAL A 55 -11.94 -1.60 -6.22
C VAL A 55 -11.21 -1.75 -4.88
N LEU A 56 -10.26 -2.67 -4.81
CA LEU A 56 -9.55 -2.94 -3.57
C LEU A 56 -8.52 -1.86 -3.22
N ASN A 57 -7.95 -1.17 -4.21
CA ASN A 57 -7.06 -0.04 -3.94
C ASN A 57 -7.75 1.12 -3.22
N TRP A 58 -9.07 1.25 -3.35
CA TRP A 58 -9.83 2.23 -2.55
C TRP A 58 -9.69 1.97 -1.05
N VAL A 59 -9.54 0.70 -0.65
CA VAL A 59 -9.34 0.34 0.77
C VAL A 59 -8.04 0.92 1.33
N ILE A 60 -7.01 1.08 0.49
CA ILE A 60 -5.72 1.69 0.90
C ILE A 60 -5.88 3.17 1.27
N LEU A 61 -6.89 3.86 0.73
CA LEU A 61 -7.18 5.26 1.06
C LEU A 61 -7.72 5.42 2.49
N PHE A 62 -8.30 4.36 3.07
CA PHE A 62 -8.81 4.33 4.43
C PHE A 62 -7.72 4.00 5.47
N ASP A 63 -6.54 4.64 5.38
CA ASP A 63 -5.45 4.41 6.33
C ASP A 63 -5.70 5.06 7.73
N LEU A 64 -6.89 5.53 8.01
CA LEU A 64 -7.34 6.16 9.27
C LEU A 64 -6.41 7.27 9.80
N GLY A 65 -5.43 7.70 9.01
CA GLY A 65 -4.47 8.74 9.41
C GLY A 65 -3.47 8.33 10.48
N LEU A 66 -3.45 7.06 10.92
CA LEU A 66 -2.55 6.58 11.97
C LEU A 66 -1.07 6.69 11.57
N GLY A 67 -0.76 6.40 10.30
CA GLY A 67 0.58 6.59 9.76
C GLY A 67 1.01 8.06 9.74
N GLN A 68 0.09 8.98 9.44
CA GLN A 68 0.36 10.43 9.48
C GLN A 68 0.52 10.93 10.92
N GLY A 69 -0.32 10.44 11.85
CA GLY A 69 -0.18 10.72 13.28
C GLY A 69 1.20 10.33 13.79
N LEU A 70 1.66 9.14 13.45
CA LEU A 70 2.98 8.65 13.82
C LEU A 70 4.11 9.53 13.24
N ARG A 71 4.02 9.91 11.95
CA ARG A 71 4.99 10.81 11.30
C ARG A 71 5.11 12.16 11.98
N ASN A 72 4.03 12.65 12.59
CA ASN A 72 4.01 13.96 13.27
C ASN A 72 4.48 13.89 14.71
N GLN A 73 4.23 12.81 15.44
CA GLN A 73 4.54 12.69 16.86
C GLN A 73 5.90 12.05 17.13
N LEU A 74 6.30 11.07 16.34
CA LEU A 74 7.55 10.36 16.52
C LEU A 74 8.78 11.29 16.47
N PRO A 75 8.92 12.24 15.52
CA PRO A 75 10.05 13.18 15.52
C PRO A 75 10.11 14.05 16.77
N LYS A 76 8.96 14.44 17.34
CA LYS A 76 8.91 15.25 18.56
C LYS A 76 9.45 14.49 19.77
N ALA A 77 9.13 13.19 19.88
CA ALA A 77 9.66 12.34 20.95
C ALA A 77 11.18 12.13 20.79
N LEU A 78 11.64 11.91 19.54
CA LEU A 78 13.06 11.73 19.24
C LEU A 78 13.87 12.99 19.52
N LEU A 79 13.38 14.17 19.17
CA LEU A 79 14.04 15.46 19.48
C LEU A 79 14.16 15.71 20.98
N LYS A 80 13.20 15.24 21.78
CA LYS A 80 13.26 15.31 23.27
C LYS A 80 14.13 14.22 23.89
N ASN A 81 14.74 13.36 23.08
CA ASN A 81 15.50 12.18 23.51
C ASN A 81 14.67 11.19 24.37
N ASP A 82 13.34 11.25 24.27
CA ASP A 82 12.41 10.37 25.00
C ASP A 82 12.18 9.08 24.23
N LYS A 83 13.13 8.15 24.37
CA LYS A 83 13.07 6.83 23.72
C LYS A 83 11.88 5.99 24.18
N LYS A 84 11.40 6.19 25.41
CA LYS A 84 10.25 5.46 25.95
C LYS A 84 8.99 5.87 25.21
N LEU A 85 8.75 7.17 25.11
CA LEU A 85 7.61 7.73 24.40
C LEU A 85 7.64 7.39 22.90
N ALA A 86 8.82 7.45 22.28
CA ALA A 86 8.97 7.05 20.87
C ALA A 86 8.58 5.58 20.64
N LYS A 87 9.04 4.66 21.51
CA LYS A 87 8.67 3.24 21.46
C LYS A 87 7.18 3.04 21.67
N GLU A 88 6.57 3.77 22.59
CA GLU A 88 5.14 3.71 22.88
C GLU A 88 4.31 4.12 21.67
N TYR A 89 4.64 5.22 21.00
CA TYR A 89 3.95 5.63 19.77
C TYR A 89 4.04 4.57 18.66
N ILE A 90 5.22 4.00 18.44
CA ILE A 90 5.41 2.95 17.42
C ILE A 90 4.58 1.71 17.78
N SER A 91 4.73 1.22 19.01
CA SER A 91 4.04 0.00 19.48
C SER A 91 2.53 0.15 19.43
N THR A 92 2.00 1.26 19.94
CA THR A 92 0.55 1.53 19.94
C THR A 92 0.00 1.62 18.52
N THR A 93 0.72 2.29 17.60
CA THR A 93 0.30 2.39 16.21
C THR A 93 0.27 1.02 15.53
N TYR A 94 1.28 0.18 15.75
CA TYR A 94 1.30 -1.18 15.20
C TYR A 94 0.17 -2.05 15.76
N VAL A 95 -0.02 -2.05 17.07
CA VAL A 95 -1.08 -2.84 17.73
C VAL A 95 -2.45 -2.41 17.22
N LEU A 96 -2.73 -1.11 17.22
CA LEU A 96 -4.01 -0.57 16.78
C LEU A 96 -4.28 -0.88 15.30
N MET A 97 -3.28 -0.64 14.43
CA MET A 97 -3.43 -0.87 13.00
C MET A 97 -3.60 -2.35 12.68
N THR A 98 -2.85 -3.24 13.37
CA THR A 98 -2.98 -4.69 13.20
C THR A 98 -4.34 -5.17 13.68
N ALA A 99 -4.84 -4.66 14.80
CA ALA A 99 -6.16 -5.00 15.30
C ALA A 99 -7.27 -4.57 14.33
N VAL A 100 -7.21 -3.33 13.82
CA VAL A 100 -8.15 -2.83 12.82
C VAL A 100 -8.07 -3.67 11.54
N ALA A 101 -6.86 -3.91 11.02
CA ALA A 101 -6.66 -4.72 9.81
C ALA A 101 -7.20 -6.15 10.00
N ALA A 102 -7.01 -6.76 11.17
CA ALA A 102 -7.53 -8.09 11.47
C ALA A 102 -9.08 -8.12 11.48
N VAL A 103 -9.72 -7.15 12.15
CA VAL A 103 -11.18 -7.04 12.18
C VAL A 103 -11.74 -6.81 10.77
N VAL A 104 -11.15 -5.86 10.03
CA VAL A 104 -11.56 -5.57 8.64
C VAL A 104 -11.34 -6.78 7.73
N SER A 105 -10.25 -7.54 7.93
CA SER A 105 -9.99 -8.78 7.18
C SER A 105 -11.07 -9.83 7.40
N VAL A 106 -11.45 -10.07 8.65
CA VAL A 106 -12.49 -11.04 8.97
C VAL A 106 -13.84 -10.63 8.38
N VAL A 107 -14.24 -9.37 8.61
CA VAL A 107 -15.51 -8.84 8.08
C VAL A 107 -15.50 -8.86 6.55
N GLY A 108 -14.43 -8.40 5.93
CA GLY A 108 -14.30 -8.34 4.48
C GLY A 108 -14.35 -9.72 3.82
N VAL A 109 -13.66 -10.72 4.38
CA VAL A 109 -13.74 -12.10 3.86
C VAL A 109 -15.15 -12.66 3.97
N ILE A 110 -15.86 -12.40 5.09
CA ILE A 110 -17.26 -12.81 5.24
C ILE A 110 -18.14 -12.14 4.18
N LEU A 111 -17.96 -10.83 3.95
CA LEU A 111 -18.70 -10.09 2.94
C LEU A 111 -18.42 -10.61 1.52
N ILE A 112 -17.15 -10.83 1.16
CA ILE A 112 -16.75 -11.38 -0.16
C ILE A 112 -17.41 -12.76 -0.40
N LYS A 113 -17.58 -13.57 0.63
CA LYS A 113 -18.25 -14.88 0.52
C LYS A 113 -19.78 -14.80 0.42
N ARG A 114 -20.38 -13.68 0.81
CA ARG A 114 -21.85 -13.47 0.82
C ARG A 114 -22.36 -12.68 -0.37
N VAL A 115 -21.51 -11.85 -0.95
CA VAL A 115 -21.86 -10.96 -2.05
C VAL A 115 -21.68 -11.68 -3.39
N GLU A 116 -22.58 -11.42 -4.32
CA GLU A 116 -22.50 -11.92 -5.72
C GLU A 116 -21.43 -11.13 -6.51
N LEU A 117 -20.24 -11.70 -6.62
CA LEU A 117 -19.08 -11.01 -7.20
C LEU A 117 -19.23 -10.77 -8.70
N TYR A 118 -19.95 -11.61 -9.44
CA TYR A 118 -20.21 -11.38 -10.86
C TYR A 118 -20.95 -10.06 -11.09
N SER A 119 -21.93 -9.77 -10.22
CA SER A 119 -22.66 -8.50 -10.26
C SER A 119 -21.80 -7.31 -9.84
N VAL A 120 -20.98 -7.47 -8.78
CA VAL A 120 -20.13 -6.38 -8.27
C VAL A 120 -19.06 -5.96 -9.29
N PHE A 121 -18.44 -6.93 -9.95
CA PHE A 121 -17.39 -6.67 -10.93
C PHE A 121 -17.92 -6.54 -12.36
N ASN A 122 -19.23 -6.70 -12.57
CA ASN A 122 -19.90 -6.70 -13.87
C ASN A 122 -19.22 -7.67 -14.86
N VAL A 123 -19.07 -8.92 -14.43
CA VAL A 123 -18.39 -10.00 -15.14
C VAL A 123 -19.39 -11.04 -15.59
N ASP A 124 -19.26 -11.52 -16.84
CA ASP A 124 -20.07 -12.64 -17.32
C ASP A 124 -19.56 -13.98 -16.71
N ALA A 125 -20.49 -14.81 -16.27
CA ALA A 125 -20.19 -16.11 -15.68
C ALA A 125 -19.49 -17.09 -16.65
N SER A 126 -19.57 -16.83 -17.97
CA SER A 126 -18.90 -17.63 -18.99
C SER A 126 -17.39 -17.38 -19.07
N VAL A 127 -16.90 -16.24 -18.53
CA VAL A 127 -15.50 -15.78 -18.66
C VAL A 127 -14.58 -16.42 -17.64
N ILE A 128 -15.05 -16.56 -16.41
CA ILE A 128 -14.28 -17.11 -15.29
C ILE A 128 -15.21 -17.83 -14.32
N GLU A 129 -14.77 -18.99 -13.82
CA GLU A 129 -15.51 -19.73 -12.80
C GLU A 129 -15.53 -18.95 -11.48
N TYR A 130 -16.70 -18.93 -10.81
CA TYR A 130 -16.93 -18.16 -9.59
C TYR A 130 -15.90 -18.42 -8.48
N HIS A 131 -15.47 -19.65 -8.34
CA HIS A 131 -14.47 -20.04 -7.34
C HIS A 131 -13.13 -19.33 -7.55
N TYR A 132 -12.66 -19.22 -8.78
CA TYR A 132 -11.40 -18.49 -9.08
C TYR A 132 -11.55 -17.01 -8.86
N LEU A 133 -12.66 -16.39 -9.28
CA LEU A 133 -12.94 -14.98 -9.04
C LEU A 133 -12.96 -14.67 -7.53
N GLN A 134 -13.66 -15.49 -6.74
CA GLN A 134 -13.77 -15.34 -5.28
C GLN A 134 -12.41 -15.50 -4.60
N SER A 135 -11.65 -16.54 -4.97
CA SER A 135 -10.33 -16.80 -4.40
C SER A 135 -9.35 -15.68 -4.71
N ALA A 136 -9.30 -15.21 -5.97
CA ALA A 136 -8.46 -14.09 -6.38
C ALA A 136 -8.80 -12.82 -5.59
N THR A 137 -10.07 -12.50 -5.45
CA THR A 137 -10.55 -11.34 -4.69
C THR A 137 -10.12 -11.41 -3.22
N ILE A 138 -10.28 -12.58 -2.57
CA ILE A 138 -9.86 -12.78 -1.17
C ILE A 138 -8.34 -12.62 -1.03
N ILE A 139 -7.56 -13.24 -1.89
CA ILE A 139 -6.08 -13.17 -1.83
C ILE A 139 -5.60 -11.73 -1.98
N VAL A 140 -6.12 -11.00 -2.97
CA VAL A 140 -5.75 -9.59 -3.18
C VAL A 140 -6.19 -8.73 -2.01
N PHE A 141 -7.39 -8.94 -1.48
CA PHE A 141 -7.91 -8.20 -0.32
C PHE A 141 -7.02 -8.40 0.91
N LEU A 142 -6.67 -9.64 1.25
CA LEU A 142 -5.77 -9.94 2.37
C LEU A 142 -4.35 -9.39 2.15
N GLY A 143 -3.86 -9.42 0.91
CA GLY A 143 -2.59 -8.79 0.53
C GLY A 143 -2.59 -7.28 0.79
N ILE A 144 -3.69 -6.59 0.47
CA ILE A 144 -3.87 -5.16 0.76
C ILE A 144 -3.94 -4.89 2.25
N MET A 145 -4.64 -5.73 3.04
CA MET A 145 -4.66 -5.60 4.50
C MET A 145 -3.26 -5.72 5.09
N LEU A 146 -2.47 -6.68 4.63
CA LEU A 146 -1.07 -6.82 5.03
C LEU A 146 -0.24 -5.59 4.62
N GLN A 147 -0.43 -5.08 3.41
CA GLN A 147 0.26 -3.87 2.92
C GLN A 147 -0.02 -2.64 3.80
N ILE A 148 -1.25 -2.46 4.29
CA ILE A 148 -1.63 -1.36 5.18
C ILE A 148 -0.82 -1.43 6.50
N VAL A 149 -0.68 -2.62 7.08
CA VAL A 149 0.12 -2.81 8.30
C VAL A 149 1.61 -2.54 8.02
N LEU A 150 2.15 -3.06 6.92
CA LEU A 150 3.56 -2.85 6.54
C LEU A 150 3.88 -1.38 6.21
N LYS A 151 2.91 -0.60 5.76
CA LYS A 151 3.04 0.84 5.49
C LYS A 151 3.47 1.65 6.72
N ILE A 152 3.22 1.14 7.95
CA ILE A 152 3.69 1.78 9.19
C ILE A 152 5.21 1.84 9.23
N ALA A 153 5.92 0.80 8.77
CA ALA A 153 7.38 0.82 8.68
C ALA A 153 7.89 1.98 7.84
N THR A 154 7.23 2.25 6.71
CA THR A 154 7.54 3.41 5.86
C THR A 154 7.31 4.72 6.60
N SER A 155 6.25 4.82 7.40
CA SER A 155 5.96 6.02 8.20
C SER A 155 7.03 6.27 9.28
N ILE A 156 7.57 5.22 9.90
CA ILE A 156 8.69 5.31 10.84
C ILE A 156 9.96 5.81 10.14
N LEU A 157 10.29 5.22 8.98
CA LEU A 157 11.47 5.63 8.21
C LEU A 157 11.39 7.12 7.81
N TYR A 158 10.23 7.58 7.37
CA TYR A 158 10.03 9.01 7.06
C TYR A 158 10.16 9.91 8.30
N ALA A 159 9.68 9.45 9.46
CA ALA A 159 9.80 10.21 10.71
C ALA A 159 11.26 10.32 11.16
N MET A 160 12.06 9.27 10.98
CA MET A 160 13.49 9.25 11.35
C MET A 160 14.37 10.07 10.41
N GLN A 161 13.98 10.28 9.16
CA GLN A 161 14.73 11.10 8.19
C GLN A 161 14.67 12.61 8.50
N LYS A 162 13.77 13.05 9.36
CA LYS A 162 13.62 14.46 9.77
C LYS A 162 14.38 14.82 11.06
N SER A 163 15.01 13.88 11.67
CA SER A 163 15.85 14.07 12.86
C SER A 163 17.33 13.91 12.51
#